data_f87d456d135f6c8ec71406a812ec39fd
#
_entry.id   f87d456d135f6c8ec71406a812ec39fd
#
_cell.length_a   1.000
_cell.length_b   1.000
_cell.length_c   1.000
_cell.angle_alpha   90.00
_cell.angle_beta   90.00
_cell.angle_gamma   90.00
#
_symmetry.space_group_name_H-M   'P 1'
#
loop_
_entity.id
_entity.type
_entity.pdbx_description
1 polymer ?
#
loop_
_entity_poly.entity_id
_entity_poly.type
_entity_poly.pdbx_seq_one_letter_code
_entity_poly.pdbx_strand_id
1 'polypeptide(L)'
;MQVHPPSPFGKKTLNLKTLFQPQSPTTPEMAYTYRYSRPLVQSYRILHKLHAVSSCGQNTFSAFFSTEFVGDTPVLVRDFIHSALYHPDHGYFSQSPRSVGVLDRGINFHKLQGRKAYMSHLENIYKQNDVSWFTPVELFKPWYAHGIAEAILRTTNLSFPLKIYEIGGGSGTCAKGIMDYIMLNAPTRVYNNMSYTSVEISSSLAKKQLETVGEVGSHLSKFKVECRDAADRSGWGDAEQQPCWVIMLEVLDNLPHDLIYSENQVSPWMEVWVEKQQDSGKLCELYKPMQDPLIKSCLDVLNVDKDFKHQGIREASFPSKMWSKIFPKAKRCWLPTGCLKLLETLHGALPKMSMIASDFSYLPDVKVPGERAPLVSTKKDGSSSDHSSYLDAKGDADIFFPTDFWLLERIDHYSSGWLKSRIESYDRSSKKGKKRRTITLDTSVFMEEFGLPTKTKTKDGYNPLLEDFINTKFYLSVPTHNTK
;
A
#
# COMPACT_ATOMS: atom_id res chain seq x y z
N MET A 1 32.45 15.02 32.88
CA MET A 1 31.10 15.58 32.76
C MET A 1 30.82 15.82 31.29
N GLN A 2 30.19 14.86 30.63
CA GLN A 2 29.74 15.02 29.26
C GLN A 2 28.29 15.51 29.29
N VAL A 3 28.08 16.71 28.80
CA VAL A 3 26.76 17.32 28.67
C VAL A 3 26.14 16.79 27.40
N HIS A 4 25.07 15.96 27.53
CA HIS A 4 24.24 15.55 26.40
C HIS A 4 23.41 16.74 25.93
N PRO A 5 23.31 17.02 24.63
CA PRO A 5 22.39 18.00 24.10
C PRO A 5 20.94 17.57 24.38
N PRO A 6 20.02 18.51 24.71
CA PRO A 6 18.63 18.19 24.96
C PRO A 6 17.96 17.66 23.67
N SER A 7 17.20 16.59 23.82
CA SER A 7 16.30 16.06 22.77
C SER A 7 15.38 17.19 22.27
N PRO A 8 15.20 17.36 20.96
CA PRO A 8 14.34 18.40 20.40
C PRO A 8 12.84 18.19 20.64
N PHE A 9 12.46 17.13 21.32
CA PHE A 9 11.06 16.78 21.57
C PHE A 9 10.69 17.07 23.03
N GLY A 10 9.87 18.10 23.23
CA GLY A 10 9.19 18.31 24.50
C GLY A 10 8.35 17.07 24.84
N LYS A 11 8.64 16.44 26.00
CA LYS A 11 7.96 15.24 26.49
C LYS A 11 6.46 15.46 26.64
N LYS A 12 5.66 15.17 25.61
CA LYS A 12 4.30 14.66 25.77
C LYS A 12 4.37 13.16 25.44
N THR A 13 4.63 12.35 26.45
CA THR A 13 4.52 10.89 26.35
C THR A 13 3.07 10.54 26.13
N LEU A 14 2.69 10.29 24.88
CA LEU A 14 1.47 9.57 24.59
C LEU A 14 1.64 8.16 25.16
N ASN A 15 0.92 7.88 26.23
CA ASN A 15 0.98 6.56 26.84
C ASN A 15 0.25 5.60 25.91
N LEU A 16 0.98 4.77 25.15
CA LEU A 16 0.42 3.74 24.25
C LEU A 16 -0.64 2.85 24.93
N LYS A 17 -0.64 2.78 26.28
CA LYS A 17 -1.71 2.14 27.04
C LYS A 17 -3.06 2.87 26.89
N THR A 18 -3.08 4.18 26.71
CA THR A 18 -4.30 4.98 26.57
C THR A 18 -4.88 4.91 25.14
N LEU A 19 -4.05 4.76 24.13
CA LEU A 19 -4.50 4.57 22.73
C LEU A 19 -5.22 3.22 22.50
N PHE A 20 -5.03 2.25 23.40
CA PHE A 20 -5.61 0.91 23.29
C PHE A 20 -6.68 0.60 24.34
N GLN A 21 -7.18 1.59 25.09
CA GLN A 21 -8.36 1.39 25.95
C GLN A 21 -9.66 1.53 25.12
N PRO A 22 -10.63 0.62 25.29
CA PRO A 22 -11.93 0.76 24.63
C PRO A 22 -12.63 1.99 25.20
N GLN A 23 -12.91 2.98 24.35
CA GLN A 23 -13.78 4.09 24.72
C GLN A 23 -15.21 3.57 24.84
N SER A 24 -15.81 3.75 26.02
CA SER A 24 -17.24 3.53 26.24
C SER A 24 -18.07 4.52 25.42
N PRO A 25 -19.22 4.11 24.85
CA PRO A 25 -20.04 4.96 24.03
C PRO A 25 -20.89 5.90 24.89
N THR A 26 -20.50 7.17 25.00
CA THR A 26 -21.42 8.23 25.44
C THR A 26 -21.07 9.52 24.72
N THR A 27 -21.82 9.87 23.69
CA THR A 27 -22.48 11.18 23.48
C THR A 27 -22.94 11.33 22.02
N PRO A 28 -24.00 12.11 21.73
CA PRO A 28 -24.69 12.08 20.45
C PRO A 28 -23.93 12.85 19.36
N GLU A 29 -23.93 12.27 18.16
CA GLU A 29 -23.45 12.87 16.92
C GLU A 29 -24.15 14.20 16.63
N MET A 30 -23.38 15.27 16.62
CA MET A 30 -23.75 16.45 15.84
C MET A 30 -23.26 16.23 14.42
N ALA A 31 -24.19 16.02 13.51
CA ALA A 31 -23.95 15.91 12.08
C ALA A 31 -23.48 17.26 11.53
N TYR A 32 -22.18 17.46 11.45
CA TYR A 32 -21.60 18.50 10.60
C TYR A 32 -21.50 17.98 9.18
N THR A 33 -22.40 18.40 8.33
CA THR A 33 -22.28 18.30 6.87
C THR A 33 -21.14 19.20 6.41
N TYR A 34 -19.92 18.70 6.44
CA TYR A 34 -18.81 19.33 5.73
C TYR A 34 -19.01 19.13 4.22
N ARG A 35 -19.28 20.21 3.52
CA ARG A 35 -19.09 20.29 2.07
C ARG A 35 -17.59 20.08 1.82
N TYR A 36 -17.22 18.88 1.40
CA TYR A 36 -15.86 18.54 1.02
C TYR A 36 -15.43 19.39 -0.18
N SER A 37 -14.62 20.40 0.05
CA SER A 37 -13.85 21.06 -0.99
C SER A 37 -12.71 20.11 -1.41
N ARG A 38 -12.61 19.82 -2.66
CA ARG A 38 -11.80 18.85 -3.39
C ARG A 38 -10.30 19.22 -3.48
N PRO A 39 -9.38 18.84 -2.55
CA PRO A 39 -8.00 19.28 -2.69
C PRO A 39 -7.09 18.30 -3.44
N LEU A 40 -7.17 17.02 -3.20
CA LEU A 40 -6.30 16.01 -3.84
C LEU A 40 -6.77 15.59 -5.22
N VAL A 41 -8.07 15.57 -5.44
CA VAL A 41 -8.66 15.48 -6.78
C VAL A 41 -8.11 16.59 -7.68
N GLN A 42 -7.75 17.74 -7.10
CA GLN A 42 -7.12 18.83 -7.86
C GLN A 42 -5.63 18.58 -8.13
N SER A 43 -4.88 17.93 -7.24
CA SER A 43 -3.49 17.57 -7.53
C SER A 43 -3.40 16.51 -8.63
N TYR A 44 -4.24 15.49 -8.57
CA TYR A 44 -4.42 14.54 -9.67
C TYR A 44 -5.03 15.20 -10.92
N ARG A 45 -6.02 16.09 -10.77
CA ARG A 45 -6.65 16.81 -11.89
C ARG A 45 -5.79 17.90 -12.50
N ILE A 46 -4.86 18.51 -11.78
CA ILE A 46 -3.90 19.47 -12.35
C ILE A 46 -2.93 18.72 -13.26
N LEU A 47 -2.51 17.51 -12.88
CA LEU A 47 -1.74 16.63 -13.77
C LEU A 47 -2.53 16.21 -15.02
N HIS A 48 -3.85 16.03 -14.91
CA HIS A 48 -4.72 15.69 -16.04
C HIS A 48 -5.14 16.88 -16.94
N LYS A 49 -5.18 18.11 -16.42
CA LYS A 49 -5.68 19.27 -17.18
C LYS A 49 -4.65 20.00 -18.03
N LEU A 50 -3.37 19.75 -17.87
CA LEU A 50 -2.34 20.55 -18.52
C LEU A 50 -2.02 20.16 -19.97
N HIS A 51 -2.56 19.08 -20.52
CA HIS A 51 -2.30 18.71 -21.92
C HIS A 51 -3.51 18.05 -22.59
N ALA A 52 -4.52 18.84 -22.89
CA ALA A 52 -5.50 18.54 -23.93
C ALA A 52 -5.16 19.36 -25.20
N VAL A 53 -4.14 18.95 -25.93
CA VAL A 53 -3.93 19.38 -27.32
C VAL A 53 -3.58 18.15 -28.15
N SER A 54 -4.54 17.82 -28.97
CA SER A 54 -4.57 16.99 -30.17
C SER A 54 -3.25 16.51 -30.76
N SER A 55 -3.13 15.17 -30.94
CA SER A 55 -2.69 14.64 -32.24
C SER A 55 -3.24 13.23 -32.46
N CYS A 56 -4.06 13.12 -33.49
CA CYS A 56 -4.54 11.87 -34.07
C CYS A 56 -3.38 11.17 -34.78
N GLY A 57 -2.94 10.01 -34.27
CA GLY A 57 -2.00 9.13 -34.94
C GLY A 57 -2.44 7.69 -34.71
N GLN A 58 -2.89 7.03 -35.75
CA GLN A 58 -3.35 5.65 -35.74
C GLN A 58 -2.21 4.71 -35.35
N ASN A 59 -2.38 3.97 -34.25
CA ASN A 59 -1.41 3.01 -33.77
C ASN A 59 -1.70 1.60 -34.32
N THR A 60 -0.89 1.17 -35.28
CA THR A 60 -0.78 -0.21 -35.77
C THR A 60 0.05 -1.13 -34.86
N PHE A 61 0.52 -0.65 -33.71
CA PHE A 61 1.37 -1.43 -32.76
C PHE A 61 0.60 -2.30 -31.74
N SER A 62 -0.73 -2.20 -31.71
CA SER A 62 -1.54 -2.82 -30.63
C SER A 62 -1.72 -4.35 -30.73
N ALA A 63 -1.41 -4.98 -31.85
CA ALA A 63 -1.73 -6.39 -32.06
C ALA A 63 -0.64 -7.38 -31.57
N PHE A 64 0.61 -6.93 -31.44
CA PHE A 64 1.73 -7.82 -31.07
C PHE A 64 1.90 -8.07 -29.56
N PHE A 65 1.46 -7.15 -28.72
CA PHE A 65 1.69 -7.23 -27.25
C PHE A 65 0.68 -8.14 -26.50
N SER A 66 -0.47 -8.44 -27.06
CA SER A 66 -1.51 -9.26 -26.36
C SER A 66 -1.16 -10.75 -26.22
N THR A 67 -0.13 -11.23 -26.90
CA THR A 67 0.31 -12.63 -26.83
C THR A 67 1.26 -12.96 -25.69
N GLU A 68 1.83 -11.94 -25.05
CA GLU A 68 2.89 -12.10 -24.04
C GLU A 68 2.33 -12.29 -22.62
N PHE A 69 1.14 -11.71 -22.29
CA PHE A 69 0.56 -11.76 -20.95
C PHE A 69 -0.40 -12.93 -20.71
N VAL A 70 -1.04 -13.43 -21.75
CA VAL A 70 -1.95 -14.56 -21.69
C VAL A 70 -1.62 -15.50 -22.85
N GLY A 71 -1.16 -16.70 -22.52
CA GLY A 71 -0.92 -17.77 -23.50
C GLY A 71 -2.23 -18.39 -24.04
N ASP A 72 -2.15 -19.61 -24.55
CA ASP A 72 -3.31 -20.33 -25.10
C ASP A 72 -4.30 -20.81 -24.01
N THR A 73 -3.90 -20.77 -22.74
CA THR A 73 -4.75 -21.18 -21.62
C THR A 73 -5.20 -19.95 -20.82
N PRO A 74 -6.48 -19.88 -20.42
CA PRO A 74 -6.97 -18.81 -19.54
C PRO A 74 -6.21 -18.76 -18.21
N VAL A 75 -6.00 -17.56 -17.69
CA VAL A 75 -5.33 -17.30 -16.40
C VAL A 75 -6.27 -16.57 -15.44
N LEU A 76 -6.09 -16.71 -14.13
CA LEU A 76 -6.83 -15.90 -13.15
C LEU A 76 -6.52 -14.41 -13.31
N VAL A 77 -7.46 -13.55 -12.93
CA VAL A 77 -7.26 -12.09 -13.02
C VAL A 77 -6.02 -11.65 -12.26
N ARG A 78 -5.75 -12.20 -11.06
CA ARG A 78 -4.54 -11.90 -10.30
C ARG A 78 -3.25 -12.24 -11.04
N ASP A 79 -3.23 -13.37 -11.79
CA ASP A 79 -2.04 -13.82 -12.52
C ASP A 79 -1.79 -12.92 -13.74
N PHE A 80 -2.86 -12.46 -14.39
CA PHE A 80 -2.78 -11.45 -15.44
C PHE A 80 -2.22 -10.13 -14.89
N ILE A 81 -2.75 -9.62 -13.77
CA ILE A 81 -2.30 -8.38 -13.15
C ILE A 81 -0.84 -8.51 -12.69
N HIS A 82 -0.48 -9.65 -12.09
CA HIS A 82 0.90 -9.92 -11.72
C HIS A 82 1.84 -9.85 -12.91
N SER A 83 1.46 -10.47 -14.03
CA SER A 83 2.25 -10.42 -15.27
C SER A 83 2.35 -8.98 -15.82
N ALA A 84 1.22 -8.26 -15.87
CA ALA A 84 1.20 -6.88 -16.37
C ALA A 84 2.08 -5.93 -15.54
N LEU A 85 2.20 -6.14 -14.22
CA LEU A 85 2.99 -5.30 -13.33
C LEU A 85 4.44 -5.77 -13.19
N TYR A 86 4.68 -7.09 -13.08
CA TYR A 86 5.94 -7.63 -12.56
C TYR A 86 6.65 -8.60 -13.48
N HIS A 87 6.14 -8.89 -14.69
CA HIS A 87 6.85 -9.77 -15.60
C HIS A 87 8.28 -9.24 -15.87
N PRO A 88 9.35 -10.07 -15.77
CA PRO A 88 10.73 -9.60 -15.83
C PRO A 88 11.05 -8.79 -17.10
N ASP A 89 10.50 -9.19 -18.25
CA ASP A 89 10.84 -8.60 -19.54
C ASP A 89 9.86 -7.51 -20.01
N HIS A 90 8.61 -7.52 -19.57
CA HIS A 90 7.58 -6.61 -20.08
C HIS A 90 6.58 -6.12 -19.02
N GLY A 91 6.79 -6.40 -17.74
CA GLY A 91 5.98 -5.83 -16.67
C GLY A 91 6.29 -4.35 -16.45
N TYR A 92 5.28 -3.61 -16.01
CA TYR A 92 5.37 -2.16 -15.78
C TYR A 92 6.59 -1.75 -14.94
N PHE A 93 6.82 -2.42 -13.80
CA PHE A 93 7.95 -2.13 -12.92
C PHE A 93 9.30 -2.65 -13.42
N SER A 94 9.29 -3.50 -14.46
CA SER A 94 10.53 -4.03 -15.07
C SER A 94 10.97 -3.19 -16.25
N GLN A 95 10.03 -2.73 -17.09
CA GLN A 95 10.35 -1.96 -18.29
C GLN A 95 10.64 -0.49 -18.02
N SER A 96 10.01 0.10 -16.99
CA SER A 96 10.17 1.52 -16.75
C SER A 96 11.09 1.78 -15.55
N PRO A 97 12.38 2.08 -15.79
CA PRO A 97 13.27 2.56 -14.73
C PRO A 97 12.79 3.90 -14.14
N ARG A 98 11.74 4.48 -14.72
CA ARG A 98 11.12 5.75 -14.37
C ARG A 98 9.75 5.57 -13.71
N SER A 99 9.35 4.35 -13.37
CA SER A 99 8.09 4.09 -12.64
C SER A 99 8.08 4.78 -11.28
N VAL A 100 9.22 4.85 -10.61
CA VAL A 100 9.41 5.55 -9.32
C VAL A 100 10.39 6.70 -9.50
N GLY A 101 9.92 7.93 -9.29
CA GLY A 101 10.73 9.15 -9.40
C GLY A 101 11.70 9.32 -8.24
N VAL A 102 12.89 9.85 -8.53
CA VAL A 102 13.91 10.22 -7.55
C VAL A 102 14.22 11.69 -7.68
N LEU A 103 14.10 12.43 -6.58
CA LEU A 103 14.51 13.84 -6.53
C LEU A 103 16.02 13.93 -6.22
N ASP A 104 16.73 14.80 -6.93
CA ASP A 104 18.14 15.07 -6.60
C ASP A 104 18.29 15.65 -5.21
N ARG A 105 17.36 16.52 -4.81
CA ARG A 105 17.36 17.20 -3.50
C ARG A 105 15.96 17.24 -2.90
N GLY A 106 15.88 17.18 -1.57
CA GLY A 106 14.63 17.37 -0.85
C GLY A 106 14.04 18.78 -1.06
N ILE A 107 12.72 18.87 -1.03
CA ILE A 107 11.99 20.14 -1.19
C ILE A 107 12.22 21.01 0.06
N ASN A 108 12.59 22.29 -0.19
CA ASN A 108 12.71 23.26 0.89
C ASN A 108 11.38 24.00 1.10
N PHE A 109 10.49 23.40 1.88
CA PHE A 109 9.14 23.93 2.11
C PHE A 109 9.14 25.35 2.69
N HIS A 110 10.09 25.69 3.56
CA HIS A 110 10.19 27.03 4.15
C HIS A 110 10.52 28.17 3.15
N LYS A 111 10.93 27.82 1.93
CA LYS A 111 11.12 28.81 0.85
C LYS A 111 9.84 29.06 0.07
N LEU A 112 8.84 28.20 0.18
CA LEU A 112 7.59 28.26 -0.58
C LEU A 112 6.56 29.13 0.18
N GLN A 113 5.80 29.93 -0.58
CA GLN A 113 4.74 30.78 -0.04
C GLN A 113 3.38 30.09 -0.24
N GLY A 114 3.04 29.17 0.69
CA GLY A 114 1.76 28.50 0.71
C GLY A 114 1.52 27.49 -0.39
N ARG A 115 0.27 27.02 -0.44
CA ARG A 115 -0.18 25.93 -1.31
C ARG A 115 0.07 26.19 -2.79
N LYS A 116 -0.24 27.42 -3.27
CA LYS A 116 -0.06 27.76 -4.69
C LYS A 116 1.40 27.65 -5.13
N ALA A 117 2.32 28.13 -4.32
CA ALA A 117 3.75 28.04 -4.62
C ALA A 117 4.25 26.59 -4.58
N TYR A 118 3.75 25.79 -3.63
CA TYR A 118 4.05 24.36 -3.58
C TYR A 118 3.56 23.64 -4.83
N MET A 119 2.31 23.86 -5.24
CA MET A 119 1.75 23.22 -6.45
C MET A 119 2.52 23.60 -7.72
N SER A 120 2.87 24.88 -7.89
CA SER A 120 3.72 25.32 -9.01
C SER A 120 5.12 24.70 -8.97
N HIS A 121 5.68 24.53 -7.77
CA HIS A 121 6.98 23.87 -7.61
C HIS A 121 6.90 22.38 -8.00
N LEU A 122 5.85 21.68 -7.56
CA LEU A 122 5.58 20.30 -7.90
C LEU A 122 5.37 20.09 -9.41
N GLU A 123 4.58 20.98 -10.06
CA GLU A 123 4.42 20.97 -11.50
C GLU A 123 5.76 21.10 -12.25
N ASN A 124 6.66 21.98 -11.77
CA ASN A 124 7.98 22.15 -12.37
C ASN A 124 8.85 20.90 -12.19
N ILE A 125 8.78 20.24 -11.02
CA ILE A 125 9.45 18.95 -10.78
C ILE A 125 8.98 17.91 -11.80
N TYR A 126 7.68 17.74 -11.98
CA TYR A 126 7.13 16.78 -12.96
C TYR A 126 7.45 17.13 -14.41
N LYS A 127 7.55 18.42 -14.77
CA LYS A 127 7.96 18.85 -16.12
C LYS A 127 9.42 18.56 -16.42
N GLN A 128 10.27 18.61 -15.41
CA GLN A 128 11.72 18.39 -15.54
C GLN A 128 12.10 16.90 -15.48
N ASN A 129 11.24 16.07 -14.94
CA ASN A 129 11.48 14.66 -14.73
C ASN A 129 10.46 13.85 -15.53
N ASP A 130 10.95 12.99 -16.41
CA ASP A 130 10.12 12.04 -17.14
C ASP A 130 9.89 10.78 -16.28
N VAL A 131 9.14 10.94 -15.20
CA VAL A 131 8.80 9.89 -14.24
C VAL A 131 7.30 9.75 -14.10
N SER A 132 6.83 8.55 -13.77
CA SER A 132 5.41 8.31 -13.58
C SER A 132 4.92 8.98 -12.30
N TRP A 133 5.54 8.68 -11.18
CA TRP A 133 5.10 9.13 -9.86
C TRP A 133 6.28 9.48 -8.96
N PHE A 134 6.08 10.45 -8.07
CA PHE A 134 6.91 10.66 -6.90
C PHE A 134 6.12 10.23 -5.67
N THR A 135 6.65 9.29 -4.91
CA THR A 135 6.06 8.82 -3.67
C THR A 135 6.14 9.88 -2.57
N PRO A 136 5.27 9.85 -1.53
CA PRO A 136 5.42 10.70 -0.35
C PRO A 136 6.79 10.61 0.29
N VAL A 137 7.40 9.41 0.32
CA VAL A 137 8.76 9.21 0.81
C VAL A 137 9.76 10.12 0.10
N GLU A 138 9.63 10.23 -1.22
CA GLU A 138 10.53 11.03 -2.04
C GLU A 138 10.24 12.52 -1.95
N LEU A 139 8.96 12.91 -2.00
CA LEU A 139 8.55 14.31 -1.92
C LEU A 139 8.88 14.96 -0.57
N PHE A 140 8.80 14.19 0.52
CA PHE A 140 9.01 14.68 1.88
C PHE A 140 10.30 14.16 2.52
N LYS A 141 11.27 13.71 1.72
CA LYS A 141 12.55 13.26 2.25
C LYS A 141 13.31 14.39 2.95
N PRO A 142 14.01 14.14 4.09
CA PRO A 142 14.07 12.86 4.80
C PRO A 142 12.92 12.68 5.83
N TRP A 143 12.01 13.65 5.98
CA TRP A 143 11.09 13.81 7.10
C TRP A 143 10.06 12.67 7.20
N TYR A 144 9.63 12.11 6.05
CA TYR A 144 8.71 10.98 6.02
C TYR A 144 9.35 9.73 6.65
N ALA A 145 10.55 9.38 6.22
CA ALA A 145 11.32 8.25 6.75
C ALA A 145 11.69 8.46 8.23
N HIS A 146 11.97 9.70 8.65
CA HIS A 146 12.24 10.04 10.04
C HIS A 146 11.04 9.75 10.96
N GLY A 147 9.81 10.04 10.51
CA GLY A 147 8.60 9.70 11.26
C GLY A 147 8.43 8.19 11.45
N ILE A 148 8.71 7.40 10.41
CA ILE A 148 8.68 5.94 10.50
C ILE A 148 9.76 5.41 11.44
N ALA A 149 10.99 5.94 11.36
CA ALA A 149 12.09 5.56 12.25
C ALA A 149 11.77 5.85 13.72
N GLU A 150 11.17 7.02 13.98
CA GLU A 150 10.76 7.41 15.34
C GLU A 150 9.66 6.49 15.88
N ALA A 151 8.67 6.13 15.05
CA ALA A 151 7.63 5.17 15.43
C ALA A 151 8.22 3.81 15.80
N ILE A 152 9.19 3.33 15.02
CA ILE A 152 9.93 2.09 15.30
C ILE A 152 10.68 2.19 16.63
N LEU A 153 11.47 3.24 16.84
CA LEU A 153 12.29 3.41 18.06
C LEU A 153 11.44 3.52 19.33
N ARG A 154 10.30 4.22 19.27
CA ARG A 154 9.40 4.37 20.44
C ARG A 154 8.67 3.08 20.80
N THR A 155 8.47 2.18 19.85
CA THR A 155 7.65 0.98 20.04
C THR A 155 8.47 -0.30 20.18
N THR A 156 9.78 -0.25 19.91
CA THR A 156 10.67 -1.42 19.96
C THR A 156 11.34 -1.58 21.32
N ASN A 157 11.45 -2.82 21.77
CA ASN A 157 12.35 -3.17 22.86
C ASN A 157 13.80 -3.20 22.33
N LEU A 158 14.54 -2.12 22.54
CA LEU A 158 15.90 -1.93 22.07
C LEU A 158 16.96 -2.78 22.83
N SER A 159 16.54 -3.69 23.70
CA SER A 159 17.44 -4.71 24.30
C SER A 159 17.82 -5.81 23.29
N PHE A 160 17.05 -5.97 22.22
CA PHE A 160 17.34 -6.88 21.12
C PHE A 160 17.93 -6.11 19.92
N PRO A 161 18.74 -6.76 19.06
CA PRO A 161 19.13 -6.18 17.79
C PRO A 161 17.92 -5.78 16.96
N LEU A 162 17.94 -4.55 16.42
CA LEU A 162 16.87 -4.07 15.57
C LEU A 162 16.98 -4.69 14.19
N LYS A 163 15.97 -5.47 13.80
CA LYS A 163 15.83 -6.06 12.47
C LYS A 163 14.69 -5.40 11.72
N ILE A 164 14.95 -4.92 10.52
CA ILE A 164 13.96 -4.28 9.64
C ILE A 164 13.96 -5.02 8.31
N TYR A 165 12.77 -5.35 7.83
CA TYR A 165 12.49 -5.80 6.48
C TYR A 165 11.61 -4.74 5.80
N GLU A 166 12.03 -4.26 4.65
CA GLU A 166 11.22 -3.36 3.81
C GLU A 166 10.82 -4.13 2.55
N ILE A 167 9.53 -4.18 2.28
CA ILE A 167 9.01 -4.80 1.08
C ILE A 167 8.75 -3.70 0.05
N GLY A 168 9.32 -3.84 -1.15
CA GLY A 168 9.16 -2.85 -2.21
C GLY A 168 9.83 -1.51 -1.85
N GLY A 169 11.12 -1.52 -1.55
CA GLY A 169 11.86 -0.33 -1.07
C GLY A 169 12.05 0.79 -2.11
N GLY A 170 11.50 0.64 -3.33
CA GLY A 170 11.56 1.63 -4.39
C GLY A 170 12.97 2.12 -4.69
N SER A 171 13.22 3.43 -4.57
CA SER A 171 14.54 4.05 -4.79
C SER A 171 15.56 3.84 -3.67
N GLY A 172 15.15 3.27 -2.51
CA GLY A 172 15.99 3.16 -1.31
C GLY A 172 16.01 4.42 -0.42
N THR A 173 15.27 5.45 -0.79
CA THR A 173 15.20 6.72 -0.04
C THR A 173 14.66 6.52 1.39
N CYS A 174 13.66 5.65 1.57
CA CYS A 174 13.12 5.33 2.88
C CYS A 174 14.15 4.63 3.75
N ALA A 175 14.77 3.54 3.24
CA ALA A 175 15.80 2.80 3.96
C ALA A 175 16.93 3.71 4.41
N LYS A 176 17.47 4.53 3.49
CA LYS A 176 18.52 5.50 3.81
C LYS A 176 18.07 6.46 4.91
N GLY A 177 16.90 7.07 4.77
CA GLY A 177 16.39 8.04 5.75
C GLY A 177 16.15 7.43 7.14
N ILE A 178 15.65 6.19 7.21
CA ILE A 178 15.49 5.46 8.48
C ILE A 178 16.86 5.17 9.13
N MET A 179 17.82 4.67 8.35
CA MET A 179 19.15 4.33 8.84
C MET A 179 19.92 5.60 9.29
N ASP A 180 19.83 6.70 8.54
CA ASP A 180 20.37 8.01 8.92
C ASP A 180 19.78 8.48 10.27
N TYR A 181 18.44 8.37 10.41
CA TYR A 181 17.77 8.78 11.64
C TYR A 181 18.21 7.94 12.85
N ILE A 182 18.26 6.62 12.70
CA ILE A 182 18.69 5.70 13.77
C ILE A 182 20.14 5.96 14.14
N MET A 183 21.02 6.17 13.16
CA MET A 183 22.44 6.49 13.40
C MET A 183 22.61 7.76 14.25
N LEU A 184 21.77 8.77 14.00
CA LEU A 184 21.90 10.08 14.66
C LEU A 184 21.14 10.17 15.99
N ASN A 185 20.04 9.45 16.17
CA ASN A 185 19.10 9.64 17.26
C ASN A 185 18.96 8.45 18.23
N ALA A 186 19.41 7.25 17.84
CA ALA A 186 19.40 6.09 18.72
C ALA A 186 20.75 5.90 19.43
N PRO A 187 20.81 5.14 20.54
CA PRO A 187 22.09 4.72 21.13
C PRO A 187 22.97 4.03 20.08
N THR A 188 24.27 4.34 20.06
CA THR A 188 25.22 3.81 19.05
C THR A 188 25.17 2.28 18.89
N ARG A 189 24.94 1.57 20.01
CA ARG A 189 24.78 0.10 19.99
C ARG A 189 23.61 -0.37 19.14
N VAL A 190 22.50 0.42 19.05
CA VAL A 190 21.32 0.06 18.25
C VAL A 190 21.67 0.10 16.77
N TYR A 191 22.26 1.20 16.31
CA TYR A 191 22.72 1.34 14.93
C TYR A 191 23.79 0.30 14.59
N ASN A 192 24.78 0.06 15.46
CA ASN A 192 25.86 -0.87 15.17
C ASN A 192 25.40 -2.32 15.01
N ASN A 193 24.35 -2.72 15.73
CA ASN A 193 23.84 -4.09 15.74
C ASN A 193 22.55 -4.26 14.90
N MET A 194 22.08 -3.23 14.22
CA MET A 194 20.90 -3.34 13.36
C MET A 194 21.18 -4.10 12.07
N SER A 195 20.15 -4.68 11.52
CA SER A 195 20.12 -5.17 10.14
C SER A 195 18.90 -4.64 9.40
N TYR A 196 19.10 -4.26 8.15
CA TYR A 196 18.05 -3.79 7.27
C TYR A 196 18.07 -4.62 5.99
N THR A 197 16.98 -5.30 5.69
CA THR A 197 16.84 -6.11 4.49
C THR A 197 15.71 -5.55 3.65
N SER A 198 16.01 -5.11 2.44
CA SER A 198 14.99 -4.79 1.45
C SER A 198 14.69 -6.01 0.60
N VAL A 199 13.42 -6.33 0.41
CA VAL A 199 12.94 -7.38 -0.50
C VAL A 199 12.26 -6.70 -1.67
N GLU A 200 12.88 -6.79 -2.85
CA GLU A 200 12.50 -6.03 -4.03
C GLU A 200 12.34 -6.96 -5.24
N ILE A 201 11.20 -6.86 -5.93
CA ILE A 201 10.93 -7.72 -7.09
C ILE A 201 11.63 -7.19 -8.36
N SER A 202 11.82 -5.88 -8.47
CA SER A 202 12.48 -5.23 -9.61
C SER A 202 14.01 -5.21 -9.45
N SER A 203 14.71 -5.86 -10.35
CA SER A 203 16.18 -5.89 -10.33
C SER A 203 16.81 -4.50 -10.53
N SER A 204 16.18 -3.63 -11.30
CA SER A 204 16.63 -2.25 -11.51
C SER A 204 16.49 -1.41 -10.25
N LEU A 205 15.36 -1.54 -9.52
CA LEU A 205 15.14 -0.87 -8.25
C LEU A 205 16.03 -1.44 -7.14
N ALA A 206 16.24 -2.76 -7.11
CA ALA A 206 17.17 -3.39 -6.18
C ALA A 206 18.61 -2.82 -6.31
N LYS A 207 19.09 -2.63 -7.54
CA LYS A 207 20.37 -1.96 -7.79
C LYS A 207 20.35 -0.50 -7.32
N LYS A 208 19.28 0.24 -7.62
CA LYS A 208 19.12 1.64 -7.22
C LYS A 208 19.15 1.82 -5.70
N GLN A 209 18.53 0.90 -4.96
CA GLN A 209 18.55 0.91 -3.49
C GLN A 209 19.98 0.79 -2.93
N LEU A 210 20.79 -0.12 -3.47
CA LEU A 210 22.19 -0.26 -3.07
C LEU A 210 22.99 1.02 -3.33
N GLU A 211 22.76 1.69 -4.46
CA GLU A 211 23.40 2.97 -4.79
C GLU A 211 22.97 4.05 -3.78
N THR A 212 21.65 4.21 -3.55
CA THR A 212 21.12 5.27 -2.67
C THR A 212 21.56 5.09 -1.23
N VAL A 213 21.47 3.89 -0.68
CA VAL A 213 21.88 3.61 0.71
C VAL A 213 23.41 3.68 0.83
N GLY A 214 24.13 3.27 -0.23
CA GLY A 214 25.61 3.29 -0.30
C GLY A 214 26.23 4.67 -0.29
N GLU A 215 25.46 5.76 -0.51
CA GLU A 215 25.93 7.14 -0.32
C GLU A 215 26.48 7.36 1.12
N VAL A 216 26.01 6.57 2.07
CA VAL A 216 26.54 6.53 3.44
C VAL A 216 27.23 5.17 3.65
N GLY A 217 28.56 5.14 3.46
CA GLY A 217 29.33 3.89 3.46
C GLY A 217 29.14 3.00 4.70
N SER A 218 28.89 3.58 5.88
CA SER A 218 28.64 2.83 7.11
C SER A 218 27.30 2.04 7.09
N HIS A 219 26.36 2.38 6.21
CA HIS A 219 25.11 1.66 6.06
C HIS A 219 25.26 0.32 5.34
N LEU A 220 26.18 0.25 4.36
CA LEU A 220 26.36 -0.95 3.53
C LEU A 220 26.64 -2.23 4.32
N SER A 221 27.30 -2.12 5.48
CA SER A 221 27.57 -3.30 6.33
C SER A 221 26.32 -3.83 7.05
N LYS A 222 25.21 -3.10 7.03
CA LYS A 222 23.96 -3.38 7.74
C LYS A 222 22.76 -3.54 6.80
N PHE A 223 22.94 -3.13 5.54
CA PHE A 223 21.91 -3.12 4.51
C PHE A 223 22.15 -4.21 3.47
N LYS A 224 21.12 -4.95 3.13
CA LYS A 224 21.12 -5.85 1.99
C LYS A 224 19.83 -5.75 1.21
N VAL A 225 19.89 -6.07 -0.08
CA VAL A 225 18.75 -6.21 -0.96
C VAL A 225 18.64 -7.66 -1.41
N GLU A 226 17.44 -8.22 -1.29
CA GLU A 226 17.07 -9.53 -1.82
C GLU A 226 16.13 -9.31 -3.00
N CYS A 227 16.62 -9.57 -4.23
CA CYS A 227 15.84 -9.41 -5.45
C CYS A 227 14.96 -10.66 -5.64
N ARG A 228 13.70 -10.57 -5.19
CA ARG A 228 12.73 -11.67 -5.24
C ARG A 228 11.32 -11.19 -4.93
N ASP A 229 10.31 -12.02 -5.25
CA ASP A 229 8.93 -11.80 -4.80
C ASP A 229 8.78 -12.08 -3.29
N ALA A 230 8.32 -11.10 -2.54
CA ALA A 230 8.06 -11.24 -1.11
C ALA A 230 6.88 -12.18 -0.79
N ALA A 231 5.95 -12.39 -1.73
CA ALA A 231 4.83 -13.31 -1.60
C ALA A 231 5.20 -14.77 -1.91
N ASP A 232 6.42 -15.03 -2.37
CA ASP A 232 6.95 -16.39 -2.54
C ASP A 232 7.58 -16.90 -1.24
N ARG A 233 6.93 -17.89 -0.61
CA ARG A 233 7.40 -18.49 0.66
C ARG A 233 8.78 -19.14 0.53
N SER A 234 9.11 -19.71 -0.63
CA SER A 234 10.38 -20.41 -0.86
C SER A 234 11.60 -19.51 -0.70
N GLY A 235 11.44 -18.21 -1.00
CA GLY A 235 12.50 -17.21 -0.88
C GLY A 235 12.85 -16.79 0.55
N TRP A 236 12.09 -17.23 1.57
CA TRP A 236 12.29 -16.81 2.97
C TRP A 236 13.13 -17.77 3.81
N GLY A 237 13.38 -19.01 3.36
CA GLY A 237 14.08 -20.02 4.14
C GLY A 237 13.36 -20.39 5.45
N ASP A 238 14.12 -20.60 6.52
CA ASP A 238 13.59 -20.89 7.85
C ASP A 238 12.94 -19.66 8.49
N ALA A 239 11.97 -19.89 9.39
CA ALA A 239 11.26 -18.83 10.07
C ALA A 239 12.16 -18.06 11.05
N GLU A 240 12.21 -16.74 10.89
CA GLU A 240 12.95 -15.85 11.79
C GLU A 240 12.27 -15.78 13.16
N GLN A 241 12.95 -16.22 14.20
CA GLN A 241 12.41 -16.28 15.54
C GLN A 241 12.68 -15.04 16.40
N GLN A 242 13.43 -14.06 15.88
CA GLN A 242 13.65 -12.80 16.58
C GLN A 242 12.56 -11.77 16.21
N PRO A 243 12.24 -10.85 17.12
CA PRO A 243 11.37 -9.73 16.79
C PRO A 243 11.97 -8.89 15.64
N CYS A 244 11.13 -8.48 14.70
CA CYS A 244 11.52 -7.64 13.57
C CYS A 244 10.40 -6.68 13.19
N TRP A 245 10.74 -5.69 12.39
CA TRP A 245 9.78 -4.81 11.74
C TRP A 245 9.66 -5.14 10.27
N VAL A 246 8.45 -5.09 9.75
CA VAL A 246 8.14 -5.12 8.33
C VAL A 246 7.56 -3.77 7.94
N ILE A 247 8.12 -3.15 6.91
CA ILE A 247 7.68 -1.87 6.35
C ILE A 247 7.16 -2.12 4.95
N MET A 248 5.97 -1.59 4.64
CA MET A 248 5.33 -1.62 3.32
C MET A 248 4.75 -0.23 3.04
N LEU A 249 5.32 0.50 2.10
CA LEU A 249 4.88 1.84 1.72
C LEU A 249 4.53 1.86 0.25
N GLU A 250 3.25 2.10 -0.07
CA GLU A 250 2.75 2.05 -1.45
C GLU A 250 3.11 0.72 -2.13
N VAL A 251 2.74 -0.37 -1.48
CA VAL A 251 2.98 -1.75 -1.91
C VAL A 251 1.67 -2.51 -2.04
N LEU A 252 0.75 -2.27 -1.08
CA LEU A 252 -0.50 -3.03 -1.00
C LEU A 252 -1.43 -2.71 -2.18
N ASP A 253 -1.37 -1.48 -2.67
CA ASP A 253 -2.14 -0.99 -3.80
C ASP A 253 -1.76 -1.66 -5.14
N ASN A 254 -0.50 -2.07 -5.30
CA ASN A 254 -0.04 -2.77 -6.50
C ASN A 254 -0.09 -4.31 -6.38
N LEU A 255 -0.48 -4.86 -5.23
CA LEU A 255 -0.62 -6.32 -5.10
C LEU A 255 -1.77 -6.84 -5.99
N PRO A 256 -1.57 -7.96 -6.69
CA PRO A 256 -2.59 -8.52 -7.56
C PRO A 256 -3.88 -8.86 -6.82
N HIS A 257 -5.01 -8.50 -7.42
CA HIS A 257 -6.35 -8.81 -6.93
C HIS A 257 -7.04 -9.80 -7.86
N ASP A 258 -7.93 -10.61 -7.30
CA ASP A 258 -8.88 -11.36 -8.09
C ASP A 258 -10.20 -10.61 -8.24
N LEU A 259 -10.87 -10.87 -9.33
CA LEU A 259 -12.20 -10.37 -9.60
C LEU A 259 -13.22 -11.51 -9.47
N ILE A 260 -14.28 -11.25 -8.73
CA ILE A 260 -15.45 -12.13 -8.70
C ILE A 260 -16.65 -11.40 -9.29
N TYR A 261 -17.51 -12.19 -9.94
CA TYR A 261 -18.70 -11.71 -10.66
C TYR A 261 -19.94 -12.47 -10.23
N SER A 262 -21.06 -11.78 -10.14
CA SER A 262 -22.39 -12.37 -10.00
C SER A 262 -23.35 -11.65 -10.92
N GLU A 263 -24.11 -12.39 -11.70
CA GLU A 263 -25.05 -11.87 -12.69
C GLU A 263 -26.14 -11.02 -12.03
N ASN A 264 -26.56 -11.44 -10.83
CA ASN A 264 -27.56 -10.75 -10.05
C ASN A 264 -27.36 -11.00 -8.53
N GLN A 265 -28.21 -10.46 -7.67
CA GLN A 265 -28.07 -10.60 -6.23
C GLN A 265 -28.33 -12.02 -5.67
N VAL A 266 -28.89 -12.90 -6.48
CA VAL A 266 -29.29 -14.27 -6.10
C VAL A 266 -28.38 -15.32 -6.72
N SER A 267 -27.78 -15.00 -7.87
CA SER A 267 -26.84 -15.91 -8.57
C SER A 267 -25.59 -16.16 -7.75
N PRO A 268 -25.02 -17.36 -7.81
CA PRO A 268 -23.74 -17.65 -7.16
C PRO A 268 -22.62 -16.76 -7.71
N TRP A 269 -21.64 -16.47 -6.86
CA TRP A 269 -20.44 -15.81 -7.31
C TRP A 269 -19.59 -16.73 -8.17
N MET A 270 -19.04 -16.20 -9.25
CA MET A 270 -18.11 -16.84 -10.16
C MET A 270 -16.74 -16.18 -10.07
N GLU A 271 -15.68 -16.95 -10.22
CA GLU A 271 -14.32 -16.41 -10.38
C GLU A 271 -14.12 -15.96 -11.84
N VAL A 272 -13.38 -14.87 -12.01
CA VAL A 272 -13.12 -14.30 -13.32
C VAL A 272 -11.71 -14.67 -13.79
N TRP A 273 -11.64 -15.14 -15.02
CA TRP A 273 -10.41 -15.50 -15.72
C TRP A 273 -10.23 -14.59 -16.92
N VAL A 274 -9.00 -14.43 -17.37
CA VAL A 274 -8.64 -13.72 -18.58
C VAL A 274 -8.25 -14.74 -19.64
N GLU A 275 -8.86 -14.65 -20.82
CA GLU A 275 -8.51 -15.47 -21.96
C GLU A 275 -8.26 -14.62 -23.20
N LYS A 276 -7.54 -15.19 -24.15
CA LYS A 276 -7.31 -14.60 -25.46
C LYS A 276 -8.26 -15.23 -26.47
N GLN A 277 -9.07 -14.42 -27.12
CA GLN A 277 -9.94 -14.88 -28.20
C GLN A 277 -9.10 -15.33 -29.40
N GLN A 278 -9.33 -16.54 -29.88
CA GLN A 278 -8.53 -17.16 -30.97
C GLN A 278 -8.63 -16.34 -32.26
N ASP A 279 -9.82 -15.84 -32.61
CA ASP A 279 -10.07 -15.16 -33.89
C ASP A 279 -9.54 -13.72 -33.93
N SER A 280 -9.59 -12.99 -32.82
CA SER A 280 -9.26 -11.57 -32.74
C SER A 280 -7.94 -11.26 -32.01
N GLY A 281 -7.42 -12.21 -31.26
CA GLY A 281 -6.31 -12.00 -30.34
C GLY A 281 -6.63 -11.08 -29.17
N LYS A 282 -7.88 -10.66 -29.01
CA LYS A 282 -8.32 -9.73 -27.97
C LYS A 282 -8.49 -10.45 -26.64
N LEU A 283 -8.08 -9.78 -25.55
CA LEU A 283 -8.31 -10.28 -24.20
C LEU A 283 -9.76 -10.05 -23.78
N CYS A 284 -10.36 -11.08 -23.17
CA CYS A 284 -11.70 -11.00 -22.62
C CYS A 284 -11.81 -11.76 -21.28
N GLU A 285 -12.91 -11.50 -20.57
CA GLU A 285 -13.23 -12.18 -19.33
C GLU A 285 -13.98 -13.47 -19.55
N LEU A 286 -13.57 -14.52 -18.85
CA LEU A 286 -14.24 -15.81 -18.79
C LEU A 286 -14.71 -16.07 -17.36
N TYR A 287 -15.97 -16.43 -17.19
CA TYR A 287 -16.58 -16.66 -15.87
C TYR A 287 -16.65 -18.14 -15.56
N LYS A 288 -16.08 -18.58 -14.44
CA LYS A 288 -16.08 -19.98 -14.02
C LYS A 288 -16.68 -20.16 -12.62
N PRO A 289 -17.26 -21.32 -12.29
CA PRO A 289 -17.62 -21.64 -10.92
C PRO A 289 -16.43 -21.47 -9.99
N MET A 290 -16.67 -20.92 -8.79
CA MET A 290 -15.63 -20.62 -7.81
C MET A 290 -14.94 -21.89 -7.30
N GLN A 291 -13.67 -22.07 -7.65
CA GLN A 291 -12.86 -23.23 -7.25
C GLN A 291 -11.55 -22.83 -6.58
N ASP A 292 -11.00 -21.67 -6.92
CA ASP A 292 -9.70 -21.22 -6.41
C ASP A 292 -9.69 -21.11 -4.88
N PRO A 293 -8.71 -21.75 -4.19
CA PRO A 293 -8.67 -21.78 -2.72
C PRO A 293 -8.34 -20.43 -2.12
N LEU A 294 -7.53 -19.59 -2.79
CA LEU A 294 -7.14 -18.28 -2.26
C LEU A 294 -8.32 -17.29 -2.32
N ILE A 295 -9.13 -17.34 -3.40
CA ILE A 295 -10.37 -16.59 -3.51
C ILE A 295 -11.33 -17.00 -2.39
N LYS A 296 -11.50 -18.30 -2.15
CA LYS A 296 -12.36 -18.83 -1.07
C LYS A 296 -11.88 -18.35 0.29
N SER A 297 -10.58 -18.47 0.59
CA SER A 297 -9.99 -17.98 1.86
C SER A 297 -10.20 -16.48 2.04
N CYS A 298 -10.06 -15.67 0.99
CA CYS A 298 -10.31 -14.23 1.05
C CYS A 298 -11.80 -13.91 1.35
N LEU A 299 -12.72 -14.68 0.78
CA LEU A 299 -14.15 -14.57 1.09
C LEU A 299 -14.47 -15.01 2.53
N ASP A 300 -13.82 -16.04 3.04
CA ASP A 300 -13.98 -16.46 4.44
C ASP A 300 -13.56 -15.33 5.38
N VAL A 301 -12.43 -14.66 5.11
CA VAL A 301 -12.00 -13.49 5.88
C VAL A 301 -13.06 -12.38 5.86
N LEU A 302 -13.71 -12.14 4.72
CA LEU A 302 -14.79 -11.15 4.59
C LEU A 302 -16.06 -11.54 5.34
N ASN A 303 -16.38 -12.85 5.41
CA ASN A 303 -17.66 -13.34 5.92
C ASN A 303 -17.68 -13.62 7.43
N VAL A 304 -16.55 -13.64 8.11
CA VAL A 304 -16.45 -13.97 9.57
C VAL A 304 -17.42 -13.17 10.44
N ASP A 305 -17.86 -11.98 10.02
CA ASP A 305 -18.80 -11.16 10.79
C ASP A 305 -20.29 -11.39 10.49
N LYS A 306 -20.64 -12.24 9.53
CA LYS A 306 -22.05 -12.59 9.35
C LYS A 306 -22.64 -13.35 10.55
N ASP A 307 -21.77 -14.01 11.33
CA ASP A 307 -22.15 -14.67 12.60
C ASP A 307 -22.16 -13.71 13.81
N PHE A 308 -21.56 -12.50 13.68
CA PHE A 308 -21.64 -11.42 14.66
C PHE A 308 -22.58 -10.34 14.11
N LYS A 309 -23.88 -10.51 14.36
CA LYS A 309 -24.92 -9.51 14.09
C LYS A 309 -24.51 -8.15 14.65
N HIS A 310 -24.62 -7.14 13.79
CA HIS A 310 -24.59 -5.71 14.02
C HIS A 310 -23.22 -5.03 13.96
N GLN A 311 -22.82 -4.69 12.71
CA GLN A 311 -22.43 -3.31 12.40
C GLN A 311 -22.37 -3.11 10.89
N GLY A 312 -23.38 -2.51 10.38
CA GLY A 312 -23.58 -1.55 9.33
C GLY A 312 -22.65 -1.54 8.13
N ILE A 313 -22.84 -2.43 7.14
CA ILE A 313 -22.90 -1.92 5.77
C ILE A 313 -24.09 -0.96 5.80
N ARG A 314 -23.84 0.34 5.60
CA ARG A 314 -24.91 1.35 5.51
C ARG A 314 -25.92 0.85 4.49
N GLU A 315 -27.04 0.40 4.99
CA GLU A 315 -28.15 -0.03 4.15
C GLU A 315 -28.53 1.14 3.27
N ALA A 316 -28.42 0.93 1.94
CA ALA A 316 -28.99 1.87 0.98
C ALA A 316 -30.40 2.22 1.40
N SER A 317 -30.77 3.49 1.30
CA SER A 317 -32.07 4.02 1.69
C SER A 317 -33.21 3.17 1.09
N PHE A 318 -34.32 3.07 1.83
CA PHE A 318 -35.48 2.23 1.51
C PHE A 318 -35.90 2.22 0.02
N PRO A 319 -35.88 3.35 -0.72
CA PRO A 319 -36.21 3.34 -2.16
C PRO A 319 -35.21 2.53 -3.01
N SER A 320 -33.92 2.54 -2.70
CA SER A 320 -32.90 1.84 -3.52
C SER A 320 -32.99 0.31 -3.38
N LYS A 321 -33.43 -0.21 -2.22
CA LYS A 321 -33.66 -1.65 -2.02
C LYS A 321 -34.84 -2.17 -2.86
N MET A 322 -35.87 -1.36 -3.08
CA MET A 322 -37.01 -1.76 -3.89
C MET A 322 -36.68 -1.77 -5.37
N TRP A 323 -35.92 -0.78 -5.86
CA TRP A 323 -35.47 -0.73 -7.24
C TRP A 323 -34.44 -1.82 -7.57
N SER A 324 -33.56 -2.19 -6.64
CA SER A 324 -32.59 -3.27 -6.85
C SER A 324 -33.22 -4.67 -6.97
N LYS A 325 -34.42 -4.86 -6.39
CA LYS A 325 -35.20 -6.10 -6.56
C LYS A 325 -35.90 -6.20 -7.91
N ILE A 326 -36.24 -5.04 -8.49
CA ILE A 326 -36.96 -4.98 -9.77
C ILE A 326 -35.97 -5.06 -10.93
N PHE A 327 -34.79 -4.51 -10.78
CA PHE A 327 -33.71 -4.54 -11.77
C PHE A 327 -32.41 -5.02 -11.11
N PRO A 328 -32.22 -6.35 -11.00
CA PRO A 328 -30.98 -6.89 -10.44
C PRO A 328 -29.81 -6.49 -11.33
N LYS A 329 -28.86 -5.70 -10.77
CA LYS A 329 -27.63 -5.33 -11.44
C LYS A 329 -26.59 -6.41 -11.19
N ALA A 330 -25.83 -6.74 -12.21
CA ALA A 330 -24.63 -7.54 -12.09
C ALA A 330 -23.68 -6.93 -11.04
N LYS A 331 -23.07 -7.76 -10.24
CA LYS A 331 -22.11 -7.36 -9.21
C LYS A 331 -20.71 -7.80 -9.59
N ARG A 332 -19.78 -6.91 -9.36
CA ARG A 332 -18.33 -7.14 -9.53
C ARG A 332 -17.65 -6.72 -8.25
N CYS A 333 -16.77 -7.56 -7.74
CA CYS A 333 -16.04 -7.26 -6.50
C CYS A 333 -14.58 -7.70 -6.65
N TRP A 334 -13.67 -6.79 -6.34
CA TRP A 334 -12.24 -7.05 -6.34
C TRP A 334 -11.80 -7.51 -4.96
N LEU A 335 -11.04 -8.58 -4.92
CA LEU A 335 -10.57 -9.24 -3.70
C LEU A 335 -9.06 -9.11 -3.57
N PRO A 336 -8.52 -8.63 -2.45
CA PRO A 336 -7.08 -8.45 -2.25
C PRO A 336 -6.36 -9.76 -1.95
N THR A 337 -6.46 -10.72 -2.88
CA THR A 337 -5.87 -12.07 -2.74
C THR A 337 -4.34 -12.03 -2.70
N GLY A 338 -3.71 -11.09 -3.42
CA GLY A 338 -2.27 -10.85 -3.32
C GLY A 338 -1.84 -10.38 -1.92
N CYS A 339 -2.64 -9.51 -1.29
CA CYS A 339 -2.39 -9.07 0.09
C CYS A 339 -2.51 -10.25 1.08
N LEU A 340 -3.55 -11.10 0.93
CA LEU A 340 -3.70 -12.30 1.74
C LEU A 340 -2.49 -13.23 1.59
N LYS A 341 -2.08 -13.53 0.36
CA LYS A 341 -0.92 -14.39 0.07
C LYS A 341 0.37 -13.81 0.68
N LEU A 342 0.61 -12.51 0.51
CA LEU A 342 1.79 -11.83 1.08
C LEU A 342 1.79 -11.92 2.60
N LEU A 343 0.69 -11.58 3.28
CA LEU A 343 0.64 -11.60 4.74
C LEU A 343 0.71 -13.02 5.32
N GLU A 344 0.11 -14.04 4.68
CA GLU A 344 0.31 -15.44 5.08
C GLU A 344 1.79 -15.86 4.97
N THR A 345 2.46 -15.46 3.89
CA THR A 345 3.90 -15.70 3.70
C THR A 345 4.74 -15.01 4.76
N LEU A 346 4.49 -13.72 5.02
CA LEU A 346 5.22 -12.94 6.02
C LEU A 346 5.01 -13.48 7.43
N HIS A 347 3.78 -13.80 7.82
CA HIS A 347 3.52 -14.40 9.14
C HIS A 347 4.16 -15.78 9.30
N GLY A 348 4.22 -16.57 8.22
CA GLY A 348 4.90 -17.86 8.22
C GLY A 348 6.43 -17.75 8.32
N ALA A 349 7.01 -16.71 7.69
CA ALA A 349 8.45 -16.46 7.68
C ALA A 349 8.93 -15.65 8.90
N LEU A 350 8.12 -14.71 9.38
CA LEU A 350 8.45 -13.71 10.40
C LEU A 350 7.37 -13.71 11.52
N PRO A 351 7.20 -14.78 12.26
CA PRO A 351 6.05 -14.96 13.19
C PRO A 351 6.00 -13.95 14.34
N LYS A 352 7.10 -13.24 14.62
CA LYS A 352 7.19 -12.20 15.65
C LYS A 352 7.31 -10.79 15.06
N MET A 353 6.95 -10.61 13.79
CA MET A 353 7.03 -9.30 13.16
C MET A 353 6.06 -8.29 13.78
N SER A 354 6.51 -7.04 13.87
CA SER A 354 5.69 -5.86 13.92
C SER A 354 5.61 -5.28 12.51
N MET A 355 4.53 -4.57 12.16
CA MET A 355 4.32 -4.08 10.80
C MET A 355 3.92 -2.61 10.82
N ILE A 356 4.48 -1.84 9.89
CA ILE A 356 4.04 -0.52 9.46
C ILE A 356 3.74 -0.61 7.97
N ALA A 357 2.50 -0.33 7.59
CA ALA A 357 2.11 -0.19 6.20
C ALA A 357 1.47 1.19 5.98
N SER A 358 1.72 1.80 4.83
CA SER A 358 1.06 3.03 4.42
C SER A 358 0.63 2.96 2.97
N ASP A 359 -0.65 3.31 2.72
CA ASP A 359 -1.21 3.18 1.40
C ASP A 359 -2.46 4.04 1.19
N PHE A 360 -2.99 4.06 -0.03
CA PHE A 360 -4.20 4.78 -0.41
C PHE A 360 -5.46 4.10 0.13
N SER A 361 -6.25 4.80 0.94
CA SER A 361 -7.54 4.31 1.45
C SER A 361 -8.69 4.44 0.46
N TYR A 362 -8.56 5.32 -0.51
CA TYR A 362 -9.47 5.48 -1.64
C TYR A 362 -8.76 6.15 -2.82
N LEU A 363 -9.26 5.90 -4.02
CA LEU A 363 -8.76 6.46 -5.27
C LEU A 363 -9.85 7.31 -5.94
N PRO A 364 -9.50 8.48 -6.46
CA PRO A 364 -10.47 9.31 -7.17
C PRO A 364 -10.71 8.82 -8.59
N ASP A 365 -11.91 9.10 -9.12
CA ASP A 365 -12.25 9.01 -10.55
C ASP A 365 -11.94 7.64 -11.22
N VAL A 366 -12.04 6.53 -10.47
CA VAL A 366 -11.85 5.17 -10.98
C VAL A 366 -12.87 4.87 -12.08
N LYS A 367 -12.39 4.44 -13.26
CA LYS A 367 -13.22 4.11 -14.43
C LYS A 367 -13.52 2.62 -14.56
N VAL A 368 -12.67 1.77 -13.99
CA VAL A 368 -12.86 0.30 -13.99
C VAL A 368 -14.07 -0.04 -13.12
N PRO A 369 -15.01 -0.88 -13.59
CA PRO A 369 -16.21 -1.21 -12.84
C PRO A 369 -15.95 -2.20 -11.71
N GLY A 370 -16.69 -2.04 -10.62
CA GLY A 370 -16.69 -2.98 -9.49
C GLY A 370 -16.47 -2.30 -8.14
N GLU A 371 -16.79 -3.04 -7.08
CA GLU A 371 -16.47 -2.64 -5.72
C GLU A 371 -14.96 -2.83 -5.48
N ARG A 372 -14.26 -1.84 -4.93
CA ARG A 372 -12.80 -1.80 -4.75
C ARG A 372 -12.00 -1.92 -6.05
N ALA A 373 -12.55 -1.37 -7.14
CA ALA A 373 -11.91 -1.42 -8.45
C ALA A 373 -10.60 -0.63 -8.50
N PRO A 374 -9.63 -1.07 -9.33
CA PRO A 374 -8.36 -0.38 -9.48
C PRO A 374 -8.51 0.89 -10.33
N LEU A 375 -7.60 1.83 -10.12
CA LEU A 375 -7.24 2.81 -11.12
C LEU A 375 -6.18 2.21 -12.04
N VAL A 376 -6.41 2.28 -13.33
CA VAL A 376 -5.47 1.81 -14.36
C VAL A 376 -5.03 3.03 -15.17
N SER A 377 -3.76 3.37 -15.09
CA SER A 377 -3.27 4.63 -15.65
C SER A 377 -1.96 4.43 -16.40
N THR A 378 -1.93 4.91 -17.63
CA THR A 378 -0.71 5.01 -18.44
C THR A 378 -0.21 6.43 -18.44
N LYS A 379 1.08 6.63 -18.23
CA LYS A 379 1.75 7.92 -18.43
C LYS A 379 2.67 7.85 -19.63
N LYS A 380 2.39 8.69 -20.63
CA LYS A 380 3.19 8.79 -21.83
C LYS A 380 3.37 10.25 -22.21
N ASP A 381 4.60 10.64 -22.52
CA ASP A 381 4.96 12.01 -22.98
C ASP A 381 4.43 13.12 -22.04
N GLY A 382 4.51 12.88 -20.72
CA GLY A 382 4.07 13.83 -19.69
C GLY A 382 2.55 13.92 -19.49
N SER A 383 1.74 13.17 -20.25
CA SER A 383 0.27 13.07 -20.08
C SER A 383 -0.12 11.74 -19.45
N SER A 384 -1.12 11.77 -18.57
CA SER A 384 -1.74 10.56 -17.99
C SER A 384 -3.06 10.27 -18.67
N SER A 385 -3.32 8.99 -18.94
CA SER A 385 -4.58 8.49 -19.48
C SER A 385 -5.07 7.33 -18.63
N ASP A 386 -6.31 7.45 -18.10
CA ASP A 386 -6.93 6.40 -17.33
C ASP A 386 -7.77 5.50 -18.22
N HIS A 387 -7.60 4.20 -18.03
CA HIS A 387 -8.33 3.18 -18.76
C HIS A 387 -9.63 2.79 -18.04
N SER A 388 -10.61 2.34 -18.81
CA SER A 388 -11.88 1.80 -18.28
C SER A 388 -11.86 0.28 -18.09
N SER A 389 -10.76 -0.37 -18.49
CA SER A 389 -10.55 -1.81 -18.35
C SER A 389 -9.12 -2.10 -17.89
N TYR A 390 -8.96 -3.03 -16.96
CA TYR A 390 -7.65 -3.54 -16.57
C TYR A 390 -6.99 -4.38 -17.67
N LEU A 391 -7.79 -4.92 -18.60
CA LEU A 391 -7.30 -5.67 -19.76
C LEU A 391 -6.55 -4.78 -20.78
N ASP A 392 -6.65 -3.46 -20.64
CA ASP A 392 -5.90 -2.52 -21.47
C ASP A 392 -4.46 -2.33 -20.98
N ALA A 393 -4.13 -2.77 -19.75
CA ALA A 393 -2.78 -2.73 -19.21
C ALA A 393 -1.92 -3.82 -19.88
N LYS A 394 -0.92 -3.39 -20.65
CA LYS A 394 -0.02 -4.26 -21.41
C LYS A 394 1.43 -4.07 -21.00
N GLY A 395 1.69 -3.95 -19.68
CA GLY A 395 3.00 -3.65 -19.15
C GLY A 395 3.40 -2.16 -19.27
N ASP A 396 2.54 -1.32 -19.80
CA ASP A 396 2.72 0.12 -19.98
C ASP A 396 1.83 0.98 -19.05
N ALA A 397 0.97 0.32 -18.28
CA ALA A 397 0.06 0.96 -17.34
C ALA A 397 0.30 0.47 -15.91
N ASP A 398 0.20 1.41 -14.98
CA ASP A 398 0.10 1.12 -13.56
C ASP A 398 -1.30 0.65 -13.22
N ILE A 399 -1.42 -0.35 -12.34
CA ILE A 399 -2.68 -0.89 -11.84
C ILE A 399 -2.61 -0.83 -10.33
N PHE A 400 -3.35 0.08 -9.72
CA PHE A 400 -3.33 0.23 -8.28
C PHE A 400 -4.72 0.28 -7.67
N PHE A 401 -4.88 -0.41 -6.54
CA PHE A 401 -6.12 -0.64 -5.85
C PHE A 401 -6.23 0.22 -4.59
N PRO A 402 -7.44 0.65 -4.19
CA PRO A 402 -7.61 1.24 -2.88
C PRO A 402 -7.44 0.17 -1.81
N THR A 403 -6.62 0.43 -0.80
CA THR A 403 -6.43 -0.44 0.36
C THR A 403 -7.58 -0.24 1.35
N ASP A 404 -8.41 -1.27 1.50
CA ASP A 404 -9.42 -1.33 2.56
C ASP A 404 -8.74 -1.70 3.90
N PHE A 405 -8.44 -0.71 4.73
CA PHE A 405 -7.70 -0.91 5.99
C PHE A 405 -8.45 -1.75 7.01
N TRP A 406 -9.79 -1.78 6.96
CA TRP A 406 -10.56 -2.71 7.77
C TRP A 406 -10.33 -4.16 7.32
N LEU A 407 -10.33 -4.40 6.01
CA LEU A 407 -10.05 -5.71 5.45
C LEU A 407 -8.57 -6.11 5.65
N LEU A 408 -7.63 -5.17 5.55
CA LEU A 408 -6.21 -5.38 5.84
C LEU A 408 -6.02 -5.89 7.29
N GLU A 409 -6.68 -5.26 8.28
CA GLU A 409 -6.65 -5.71 9.68
C GLU A 409 -7.15 -7.16 9.82
N ARG A 410 -8.20 -7.51 9.11
CA ARG A 410 -8.76 -8.87 9.15
C ARG A 410 -7.83 -9.89 8.50
N ILE A 411 -7.24 -9.54 7.36
CA ILE A 411 -6.24 -10.37 6.68
C ILE A 411 -5.02 -10.59 7.58
N ASP A 412 -4.51 -9.54 8.24
CA ASP A 412 -3.41 -9.65 9.21
C ASP A 412 -3.76 -10.58 10.38
N HIS A 413 -4.96 -10.44 10.95
CA HIS A 413 -5.44 -11.31 12.02
C HIS A 413 -5.70 -12.76 11.56
N TYR A 414 -6.13 -12.96 10.32
CA TYR A 414 -6.30 -14.30 9.74
C TYR A 414 -4.94 -14.96 9.50
N SER A 415 -4.02 -14.26 8.85
CA SER A 415 -2.68 -14.74 8.51
C SER A 415 -1.82 -15.03 9.75
N SER A 416 -2.04 -14.29 10.86
CA SER A 416 -1.42 -14.58 12.16
C SER A 416 -1.98 -15.82 12.88
N GLY A 417 -3.01 -16.47 12.30
CA GLY A 417 -3.68 -17.65 12.85
C GLY A 417 -4.78 -17.35 13.87
N TRP A 418 -4.97 -16.08 14.29
CA TRP A 418 -5.98 -15.75 15.30
C TRP A 418 -7.42 -15.90 14.79
N LEU A 419 -7.74 -15.37 13.60
CA LEU A 419 -9.06 -15.54 13.00
C LEU A 419 -9.25 -16.96 12.44
N LYS A 420 -8.22 -17.54 11.83
CA LYS A 420 -8.25 -18.89 11.28
C LYS A 420 -8.64 -19.93 12.33
N SER A 421 -8.06 -19.84 13.53
CA SER A 421 -8.41 -20.72 14.65
C SER A 421 -9.85 -20.53 15.16
N ARG A 422 -10.51 -19.42 14.88
CA ARG A 422 -11.92 -19.16 15.24
C ARG A 422 -12.90 -19.67 14.18
N ILE A 423 -12.51 -19.64 12.91
CA ILE A 423 -13.30 -20.18 11.80
C ILE A 423 -13.30 -21.70 11.84
N GLU A 424 -12.15 -22.30 12.12
CA GLU A 424 -11.94 -23.76 12.11
C GLU A 424 -12.26 -24.45 13.45
N SER A 425 -12.55 -23.69 14.52
CA SER A 425 -12.64 -24.22 15.89
C SER A 425 -13.94 -24.98 16.19
N TYR A 426 -14.24 -26.04 15.42
CA TYR A 426 -14.95 -27.22 15.97
C TYR A 426 -14.03 -28.12 16.81
N ASP A 427 -12.70 -27.94 16.76
CA ASP A 427 -11.75 -28.72 17.51
C ASP A 427 -11.06 -27.87 18.60
N ARG A 428 -11.34 -28.21 19.89
CA ARG A 428 -10.87 -27.45 21.07
C ARG A 428 -9.37 -27.62 21.39
N SER A 429 -8.61 -28.37 20.61
CA SER A 429 -7.22 -28.73 20.89
C SER A 429 -6.14 -27.88 20.20
N SER A 430 -6.49 -27.04 19.21
CA SER A 430 -5.51 -26.24 18.50
C SER A 430 -5.02 -25.04 19.33
N LYS A 431 -3.70 -24.78 19.31
CA LYS A 431 -3.08 -23.60 19.94
C LYS A 431 -3.71 -22.33 19.36
N LYS A 432 -4.58 -21.69 20.15
CA LYS A 432 -5.25 -20.43 19.74
C LYS A 432 -4.19 -19.37 19.42
N GLY A 433 -4.13 -18.92 18.19
CA GLY A 433 -3.39 -17.72 17.80
C GLY A 433 -3.82 -16.54 18.67
N LYS A 434 -2.93 -15.57 18.92
CA LYS A 434 -3.23 -14.40 19.73
C LYS A 434 -3.64 -13.24 18.85
N LYS A 435 -4.66 -12.48 19.28
CA LYS A 435 -5.06 -11.24 18.62
C LYS A 435 -3.88 -10.27 18.67
N ARG A 436 -3.52 -9.70 17.53
CA ARG A 436 -2.54 -8.64 17.42
C ARG A 436 -3.13 -7.32 17.93
N ARG A 437 -2.30 -6.39 18.34
CA ARG A 437 -2.71 -5.00 18.61
C ARG A 437 -2.50 -4.20 17.32
N THR A 438 -3.56 -3.60 16.84
CA THR A 438 -3.60 -2.90 15.56
C THR A 438 -4.17 -1.50 15.73
N ILE A 439 -3.71 -0.58 14.89
CA ILE A 439 -4.27 0.76 14.77
C ILE A 439 -4.12 1.25 13.34
N THR A 440 -5.14 1.92 12.85
CA THR A 440 -5.10 2.67 11.58
C THR A 440 -5.18 4.16 11.89
N LEU A 441 -4.25 4.94 11.34
CA LEU A 441 -4.14 6.38 11.54
C LEU A 441 -4.15 7.07 10.18
N ASP A 442 -4.77 8.24 10.10
CA ASP A 442 -4.58 9.13 8.96
C ASP A 442 -3.12 9.58 8.91
N THR A 443 -2.58 9.81 7.71
CA THR A 443 -1.17 10.23 7.53
C THR A 443 -0.83 11.48 8.34
N SER A 444 -1.76 12.43 8.43
CA SER A 444 -1.58 13.63 9.26
C SER A 444 -1.37 13.28 10.74
N VAL A 445 -2.22 12.41 11.30
CA VAL A 445 -2.15 11.98 12.71
C VAL A 445 -0.84 11.22 12.98
N PHE A 446 -0.45 10.32 12.09
CA PHE A 446 0.82 9.60 12.23
C PHE A 446 2.03 10.55 12.20
N MET A 447 2.04 11.50 11.26
CA MET A 447 3.15 12.44 11.11
C MET A 447 3.16 13.54 12.18
N GLU A 448 2.03 13.90 12.77
CA GLU A 448 1.98 14.76 13.96
C GLU A 448 2.54 14.06 15.20
N GLU A 449 2.29 12.76 15.35
CA GLU A 449 2.76 12.00 16.51
C GLU A 449 4.25 11.63 16.42
N PHE A 450 4.70 11.15 15.25
CA PHE A 450 6.03 10.56 15.09
C PHE A 450 6.98 11.42 14.22
N GLY A 451 6.45 12.29 13.39
CA GLY A 451 7.20 13.08 12.44
C GLY A 451 7.68 14.43 13.01
N LEU A 452 8.16 15.25 12.09
CA LEU A 452 8.56 16.64 12.34
C LEU A 452 7.74 17.59 11.46
N PRO A 453 6.44 17.79 11.75
CA PRO A 453 5.53 18.51 10.85
C PRO A 453 5.96 19.96 10.58
N THR A 454 6.75 20.58 11.44
CA THR A 454 7.30 21.92 11.20
C THR A 454 8.26 21.95 10.00
N LYS A 455 8.89 20.83 9.65
CA LYS A 455 9.88 20.74 8.56
C LYS A 455 9.26 20.71 7.17
N THR A 456 7.99 20.36 7.08
CA THR A 456 7.22 20.29 5.82
C THR A 456 6.23 21.44 5.64
N LYS A 457 6.26 22.45 6.56
CA LYS A 457 5.44 23.65 6.47
C LYS A 457 6.04 24.70 5.54
N THR A 458 5.18 25.32 4.75
CA THR A 458 5.47 26.53 3.97
C THR A 458 5.49 27.77 4.86
N LYS A 459 5.90 28.93 4.32
CA LYS A 459 6.01 30.18 5.08
C LYS A 459 4.72 30.65 5.72
N ASP A 460 3.57 30.44 5.08
CA ASP A 460 2.25 30.81 5.59
C ASP A 460 1.62 29.78 6.53
N GLY A 461 2.33 28.65 6.78
CA GLY A 461 1.89 27.60 7.70
C GLY A 461 1.20 26.42 7.03
N TYR A 462 0.88 26.48 5.74
CA TYR A 462 0.35 25.33 5.00
C TYR A 462 1.35 24.16 5.00
N ASN A 463 0.84 22.96 5.21
CA ASN A 463 1.64 21.74 5.26
C ASN A 463 1.14 20.69 4.26
N PRO A 464 1.76 20.55 3.08
CA PRO A 464 1.30 19.62 2.06
C PRO A 464 1.28 18.17 2.52
N LEU A 465 2.20 17.74 3.42
CA LEU A 465 2.21 16.38 3.94
C LEU A 465 0.95 16.07 4.79
N LEU A 466 0.48 17.04 5.57
CA LEU A 466 -0.66 16.85 6.46
C LEU A 466 -2.00 17.17 5.80
N GLU A 467 -2.00 18.08 4.83
CA GLU A 467 -3.24 18.63 4.27
C GLU A 467 -3.62 18.04 2.91
N ASP A 468 -2.66 17.54 2.13
CA ASP A 468 -2.94 17.00 0.79
C ASP A 468 -3.00 15.46 0.72
N PHE A 469 -2.40 14.74 1.68
CA PHE A 469 -2.38 13.26 1.72
C PHE A 469 -3.50 12.68 2.57
N ILE A 470 -4.72 13.21 2.41
CA ILE A 470 -5.92 12.80 3.17
C ILE A 470 -6.46 11.42 2.79
N ASN A 471 -6.10 10.92 1.61
CA ASN A 471 -6.47 9.60 1.11
C ASN A 471 -5.45 8.50 1.45
N THR A 472 -4.39 8.83 2.20
CA THR A 472 -3.42 7.85 2.66
C THR A 472 -3.54 7.61 4.16
N LYS A 473 -3.27 6.38 4.58
CA LYS A 473 -3.33 5.99 6.00
C LYS A 473 -2.13 5.13 6.35
N PHE A 474 -1.79 5.15 7.64
CA PHE A 474 -0.84 4.23 8.24
C PHE A 474 -1.57 3.13 9.00
N TYR A 475 -1.13 1.91 8.83
CA TYR A 475 -1.54 0.74 9.59
C TYR A 475 -0.36 0.22 10.40
N LEU A 476 -0.53 0.12 11.70
CA LEU A 476 0.46 -0.44 12.61
C LEU A 476 -0.12 -1.70 13.24
N SER A 477 0.68 -2.75 13.27
CA SER A 477 0.31 -4.03 13.87
C SER A 477 1.49 -4.59 14.67
N VAL A 478 1.25 -4.95 15.92
CA VAL A 478 2.29 -5.50 16.79
C VAL A 478 1.78 -6.79 17.49
N PRO A 479 2.64 -7.80 17.68
CA PRO A 479 2.25 -9.00 18.39
C PRO A 479 1.94 -8.70 19.85
N THR A 480 0.94 -9.37 20.41
CA THR A 480 0.65 -9.31 21.86
C THR A 480 1.58 -10.26 22.60
N HIS A 481 2.43 -9.70 23.47
CA HIS A 481 3.22 -10.52 24.38
C HIS A 481 2.35 -11.01 25.55
N ASN A 482 2.65 -12.21 26.07
CA ASN A 482 2.13 -12.59 27.38
C ASN A 482 2.82 -11.69 28.41
N THR A 483 2.09 -10.81 29.08
CA THR A 483 2.50 -10.42 30.42
C THR A 483 2.39 -11.67 31.30
N LYS A 484 3.55 -12.29 31.59
CA LYS A 484 3.65 -13.23 32.69
C LYS A 484 3.56 -12.45 33.99
#